data_a22f2e1d0346f195fb2e824ed2b1966a
#
_entry.id   a22f2e1d0346f195fb2e824ed2b1966a
#
_cell.length_a   1.000
_cell.length_b   1.000
_cell.length_c   1.000
_cell.angle_alpha   90.00
_cell.angle_beta   90.00
_cell.angle_gamma   90.00
#
_symmetry.space_group_name_H-M   'P 1'
#
loop_
_entity.id
_entity.type
_entity.pdbx_description
1 polymer ?
#
loop_
_entity_poly.entity_id
_entity_poly.type
_entity_poly.pdbx_seq_one_letter_code
_entity_poly.pdbx_strand_id
1 'polypeptide(L)'
;ATDAARRELIEETGLAAAALFTAGELDAFYDPVRDRIVHVPFFVAYLDAGDVVLETGVHDEHRWVTFAQAADLLEFAAQRRVLDEIHRDFIARAPQPWRTIRP
;
A
#
# COMPACT_ATOMS: atom_id res chain seq x y z
N ALA A 1 7.49 -0.57 -11.42
CA ALA A 1 6.71 -0.25 -10.19
C ALA A 1 6.41 -1.49 -9.36
N THR A 2 5.99 -2.58 -9.99
CA THR A 2 5.61 -3.80 -9.25
C THR A 2 6.80 -4.47 -8.56
N ASP A 3 7.95 -4.57 -9.22
CA ASP A 3 9.15 -5.14 -8.62
C ASP A 3 9.64 -4.29 -7.45
N ALA A 4 9.58 -2.97 -7.60
CA ALA A 4 9.91 -2.05 -6.53
C ALA A 4 8.96 -2.21 -5.35
N ALA A 5 7.65 -2.34 -5.58
CA ALA A 5 6.66 -2.53 -4.52
C ALA A 5 6.91 -3.82 -3.74
N ARG A 6 7.23 -4.93 -4.42
CA ARG A 6 7.57 -6.20 -3.78
C ARG A 6 8.85 -6.10 -2.93
N ARG A 7 9.87 -5.48 -3.49
CA ARG A 7 11.15 -5.30 -2.79
C ARG A 7 10.98 -4.43 -1.55
N GLU A 8 10.33 -3.30 -1.68
CA GLU A 8 10.10 -2.37 -0.58
C GLU A 8 9.26 -2.99 0.55
N LEU A 9 8.26 -3.81 0.20
CA LEU A 9 7.48 -4.52 1.20
C LEU A 9 8.37 -5.42 2.07
N ILE A 10 9.25 -6.19 1.45
CA ILE A 10 10.18 -7.08 2.17
C ILE A 10 11.17 -6.26 2.99
N GLU A 11 11.72 -5.19 2.42
CA GLU A 11 12.68 -4.31 3.11
C GLU A 11 12.05 -3.63 4.33
N GLU A 12 10.80 -3.17 4.20
CA GLU A 12 10.13 -2.41 5.24
C GLU A 12 9.50 -3.27 6.33
N THR A 13 9.03 -4.47 6.00
CA THR A 13 8.29 -5.32 6.94
C THR A 13 8.93 -6.67 7.24
N GLY A 14 9.86 -7.11 6.40
CA GLY A 14 10.42 -8.47 6.47
C GLY A 14 9.45 -9.55 5.97
N LEU A 15 8.30 -9.16 5.43
CA LEU A 15 7.25 -10.09 4.97
C LEU A 15 7.12 -10.05 3.46
N ALA A 16 6.99 -11.23 2.85
CA ALA A 16 6.67 -11.35 1.43
C ALA A 16 5.16 -11.37 1.21
N ALA A 17 4.70 -10.80 0.11
CA ALA A 17 3.30 -10.83 -0.25
C ALA A 17 2.87 -12.25 -0.64
N ALA A 18 1.80 -12.76 -0.03
CA ALA A 18 1.14 -13.99 -0.48
C ALA A 18 0.41 -13.75 -1.80
N ALA A 19 -0.17 -12.55 -1.95
CA ALA A 19 -0.77 -12.08 -3.20
C ALA A 19 -0.61 -10.56 -3.29
N LEU A 20 -0.42 -10.05 -4.50
CA LEU A 20 -0.27 -8.62 -4.76
C LEU A 20 -1.25 -8.19 -5.84
N PHE A 21 -1.91 -7.05 -5.62
CA PHE A 21 -2.91 -6.48 -6.51
C PHE A 21 -2.64 -5.00 -6.73
N THR A 22 -3.06 -4.48 -7.89
CA THR A 22 -3.20 -3.04 -8.06
C THR A 22 -4.48 -2.55 -7.37
N ALA A 23 -4.41 -1.45 -6.65
CA ALA A 23 -5.60 -0.80 -6.11
C ALA A 23 -6.44 -0.12 -7.21
N GLY A 24 -5.89 0.02 -8.42
CA GLY A 24 -6.57 0.66 -9.55
C GLY A 24 -6.57 2.18 -9.49
N GLU A 25 -6.03 2.75 -8.43
CA GLU A 25 -5.94 4.18 -8.21
C GLU A 25 -4.49 4.63 -8.19
N LEU A 26 -4.27 5.89 -8.53
CA LEU A 26 -2.99 6.54 -8.31
C LEU A 26 -3.21 7.94 -7.75
N ASP A 27 -2.24 8.40 -6.99
CA ASP A 27 -2.16 9.80 -6.58
C ASP A 27 -1.24 10.55 -7.54
N ALA A 28 -1.49 11.85 -7.71
CA ALA A 28 -0.66 12.69 -8.53
C ALA A 28 -0.49 14.05 -7.84
N PHE A 29 0.73 14.55 -7.81
CA PHE A 29 1.00 15.86 -7.26
C PHE A 29 2.12 16.57 -8.03
N TYR A 30 2.13 17.89 -7.92
CA TYR A 30 3.19 18.69 -8.48
C TYR A 30 4.31 18.91 -7.45
N ASP A 31 5.53 18.57 -7.86
CA ASP A 31 6.74 18.82 -7.08
C ASP A 31 7.37 20.13 -7.57
N PRO A 32 7.22 21.25 -6.83
CA PRO A 32 7.72 22.55 -7.28
C PRO A 32 9.25 22.67 -7.22
N VAL A 33 9.91 21.84 -6.41
CA VAL A 33 11.38 21.86 -6.30
C VAL A 33 12.02 21.33 -7.56
N ARG A 34 11.47 20.24 -8.11
CA ARG A 34 11.98 19.58 -9.32
C ARG A 34 11.21 19.92 -10.58
N ASP A 35 10.18 20.75 -10.45
CA ASP A 35 9.28 21.14 -11.56
C ASP A 35 8.78 19.94 -12.35
N ARG A 36 8.09 19.02 -11.65
CA ARG A 36 7.57 17.81 -12.26
C ARG A 36 6.26 17.36 -11.63
N ILE A 37 5.48 16.59 -12.37
CA ILE A 37 4.32 15.88 -11.85
C ILE A 37 4.77 14.49 -11.43
N VAL A 38 4.43 14.10 -10.20
CA VAL A 38 4.76 12.79 -9.64
C VAL A 38 3.49 11.96 -9.59
N HIS A 39 3.56 10.73 -10.11
CA HIS A 39 2.48 9.75 -10.06
C HIS A 39 2.86 8.63 -9.10
N VAL A 40 1.98 8.35 -8.15
CA VAL A 40 2.19 7.32 -7.12
C VAL A 40 1.09 6.27 -7.23
N PRO A 41 1.39 5.08 -7.77
CA PRO A 41 0.42 3.98 -7.79
C PRO A 41 0.27 3.36 -6.40
N PHE A 42 -0.94 2.85 -6.11
CA PHE A 42 -1.22 2.14 -4.88
C PHE A 42 -1.35 0.65 -5.14
N PHE A 43 -0.80 -0.15 -4.24
CA PHE A 43 -0.85 -1.61 -4.30
C PHE A 43 -1.45 -2.16 -3.02
N VAL A 44 -2.10 -3.32 -3.15
CA VAL A 44 -2.64 -4.08 -2.02
C VAL A 44 -1.90 -5.41 -1.95
N ALA A 45 -1.28 -5.67 -0.83
CA ALA A 45 -0.60 -6.94 -0.57
C ALA A 45 -1.34 -7.70 0.52
N TYR A 46 -1.66 -8.96 0.25
CA TYR A 46 -2.11 -9.90 1.29
C TYR A 46 -0.88 -10.58 1.85
N LEU A 47 -0.77 -10.53 3.17
CA LEU A 47 0.37 -11.10 3.90
C LEU A 47 -0.11 -12.28 4.74
N ASP A 48 0.73 -13.28 4.87
CA ASP A 48 0.55 -14.28 5.89
C ASP A 48 0.87 -13.67 7.26
N ALA A 49 0.22 -14.17 8.31
CA ALA A 49 0.46 -13.69 9.66
C ALA A 49 1.93 -13.89 10.04
N GLY A 50 2.53 -12.87 10.65
CA GLY A 50 3.92 -12.92 11.06
C GLY A 50 4.35 -11.63 11.74
N ASP A 51 5.52 -11.67 12.36
CA ASP A 51 6.11 -10.49 12.98
C ASP A 51 6.77 -9.61 11.92
N VAL A 52 6.49 -8.32 11.99
CA VAL A 52 7.12 -7.33 11.14
C VAL A 52 8.52 -7.04 11.64
N VAL A 53 9.49 -7.08 10.73
CA VAL A 53 10.88 -6.71 11.01
C VAL A 53 11.17 -5.41 10.29
N LEU A 54 11.40 -4.34 11.05
CA LEU A 54 11.67 -3.01 10.49
C LEU A 54 13.12 -2.89 10.04
N GLU A 55 13.32 -2.23 8.88
CA GLU A 55 14.64 -1.89 8.39
C GLU A 55 15.24 -0.81 9.30
N THR A 56 16.44 -1.09 9.83
CA THR A 56 17.12 -0.19 10.76
C THR A 56 17.46 1.15 10.10
N GLY A 57 17.04 2.24 10.75
CA GLY A 57 17.34 3.60 10.30
C GLY A 57 16.42 4.14 9.22
N VAL A 58 15.48 3.35 8.71
CA VAL A 58 14.51 3.77 7.69
C VAL A 58 13.12 3.93 8.28
N HIS A 59 12.68 2.97 9.08
CA HIS A 59 11.37 2.99 9.73
C HIS A 59 11.52 2.77 11.22
N ASP A 60 10.83 3.59 12.02
CA ASP A 60 10.90 3.53 13.49
C ASP A 60 9.83 2.65 14.11
N GLU A 61 8.68 2.53 13.42
CA GLU A 61 7.58 1.74 13.95
C GLU A 61 6.67 1.20 12.85
N HIS A 62 5.89 0.18 13.23
CA HIS A 62 4.76 -0.33 12.46
C HIS A 62 3.57 -0.55 13.40
N ARG A 63 2.38 -0.68 12.83
CA ARG A 63 1.19 -0.96 13.61
C ARG A 63 0.18 -1.75 12.78
N TRP A 64 -0.31 -2.84 13.34
CA TRP A 64 -1.48 -3.54 12.82
C TRP A 64 -2.74 -2.85 13.34
N VAL A 65 -3.59 -2.42 12.44
CA VAL A 65 -4.78 -1.62 12.76
C VAL A 65 -5.99 -2.11 11.99
N THR A 66 -7.18 -1.77 12.51
CA THR A 66 -8.42 -1.93 11.75
C THR A 66 -8.54 -0.85 10.68
N PHE A 67 -9.46 -1.01 9.73
CA PHE A 67 -9.72 0.03 8.73
C PHE A 67 -10.14 1.36 9.35
N ALA A 68 -10.97 1.34 10.40
CA ALA A 68 -11.38 2.55 11.10
C ALA A 68 -10.18 3.28 11.72
N GLN A 69 -9.27 2.54 12.36
CA GLN A 69 -8.04 3.11 12.92
C GLN A 69 -7.11 3.64 11.84
N ALA A 70 -6.99 2.93 10.72
CA ALA A 70 -6.17 3.36 9.59
C ALA A 70 -6.65 4.69 9.02
N ALA A 71 -7.95 4.87 8.88
CA ALA A 71 -8.55 6.12 8.38
C ALA A 71 -8.15 7.33 9.25
N ASP A 72 -8.12 7.14 10.57
CA ASP A 72 -7.73 8.20 11.51
C ASP A 72 -6.24 8.54 11.46
N LEU A 73 -5.40 7.59 11.04
CA LEU A 73 -3.95 7.77 10.95
C LEU A 73 -3.49 8.41 9.63
N LEU A 74 -4.32 8.37 8.60
CA LEU A 74 -3.96 8.93 7.29
C LEU A 74 -4.20 10.44 7.25
N GLU A 75 -3.17 11.18 6.87
CA GLU A 75 -3.21 12.65 6.85
C GLU A 75 -3.86 13.21 5.59
N PHE A 76 -3.72 12.53 4.45
CA PHE A 76 -4.15 13.05 3.17
C PHE A 76 -5.49 12.48 2.72
N ALA A 77 -6.35 13.36 2.18
CA ALA A 77 -7.68 12.98 1.69
C ALA A 77 -7.63 11.91 0.60
N ALA A 78 -6.66 12.00 -0.30
CA ALA A 78 -6.48 11.01 -1.36
C ALA A 78 -6.20 9.61 -0.80
N GLN A 79 -5.37 9.53 0.24
CA GLN A 79 -5.06 8.25 0.91
C GLN A 79 -6.30 7.67 1.58
N ARG A 80 -7.11 8.49 2.26
CA ARG A 80 -8.36 8.03 2.89
C ARG A 80 -9.35 7.53 1.85
N ARG A 81 -9.47 8.20 0.72
CA ARG A 81 -10.34 7.77 -0.39
C ARG A 81 -9.91 6.41 -0.92
N VAL A 82 -8.62 6.22 -1.15
CA VAL A 82 -8.08 4.94 -1.63
C VAL A 82 -8.31 3.84 -0.60
N LEU A 83 -8.16 4.14 0.69
CA LEU A 83 -8.43 3.18 1.77
C LEU A 83 -9.89 2.69 1.74
N ASP A 84 -10.84 3.59 1.54
CA ASP A 84 -12.26 3.23 1.44
C ASP A 84 -12.52 2.31 0.25
N GLU A 85 -11.91 2.60 -0.88
CA GLU A 85 -12.02 1.78 -2.08
C GLU A 85 -11.38 0.40 -1.88
N ILE A 86 -10.26 0.32 -1.19
CA ILE A 86 -9.60 -0.94 -0.84
C ILE A 86 -10.50 -1.78 0.06
N HIS A 87 -11.14 -1.17 1.05
CA HIS A 87 -12.09 -1.89 1.90
C HIS A 87 -13.21 -2.52 1.08
N ARG A 88 -13.83 -1.75 0.19
CA ARG A 88 -14.91 -2.22 -0.67
C ARG A 88 -14.46 -3.33 -1.62
N ASP A 89 -13.31 -3.15 -2.26
CA ASP A 89 -12.89 -3.98 -3.39
C ASP A 89 -12.01 -5.19 -3.00
N PHE A 90 -11.47 -5.21 -1.78
CA PHE A 90 -10.56 -6.27 -1.33
C PHE A 90 -10.98 -6.96 -0.03
N ILE A 91 -11.77 -6.31 0.81
CA ILE A 91 -12.18 -6.87 2.09
C ILE A 91 -13.67 -7.23 2.10
N ALA A 92 -14.55 -6.29 1.70
CA ALA A 92 -15.99 -6.54 1.69
C ALA A 92 -16.42 -7.54 0.62
N ARG A 93 -15.58 -7.73 -0.39
CA ARG A 93 -15.76 -8.75 -1.44
C ARG A 93 -14.42 -9.32 -1.88
N ALA A 94 -14.44 -10.42 -2.63
CA ALA A 94 -13.23 -11.00 -3.19
C ALA A 94 -12.60 -10.05 -4.23
N PRO A 95 -11.25 -10.00 -4.31
CA PRO A 95 -10.57 -9.17 -5.30
C PRO A 95 -10.95 -9.53 -6.73
N GLN A 96 -11.09 -8.52 -7.56
CA GLN A 96 -11.34 -8.72 -8.99
C GLN A 96 -10.09 -9.30 -9.66
N PRO A 97 -10.20 -10.40 -10.43
CA PRO A 97 -9.03 -11.10 -10.99
C PRO A 97 -8.12 -10.23 -11.84
N TRP A 98 -8.66 -9.25 -12.56
CA TRP A 98 -7.87 -8.37 -13.44
C TRP A 98 -6.86 -7.51 -12.68
N ARG A 99 -7.08 -7.31 -11.37
CA ARG A 99 -6.19 -6.51 -10.51
C ARG A 99 -4.95 -7.27 -10.09
N THR A 100 -4.90 -8.58 -10.31
CA THR A 100 -3.80 -9.44 -9.88
C THR A 100 -2.49 -9.06 -10.55
N ILE A 101 -1.46 -8.88 -9.74
CA ILE A 101 -0.09 -8.69 -10.22
C ILE A 101 0.62 -10.03 -10.13
N ARG A 102 1.04 -10.54 -11.27
CA ARG A 102 1.73 -11.83 -11.35
C ARG A 102 3.19 -11.69 -10.91
N PRO A 103 3.76 -12.78 -10.36
CA PRO A 103 5.18 -12.79 -10.00
C PRO A 103 6.10 -12.53 -11.19
#